data_4ce6b7fb4c0fd2190c12629d10d06c89
#
_entry.id   4ce6b7fb4c0fd2190c12629d10d06c89
#
_cell.length_a   1.000
_cell.length_b   1.000
_cell.length_c   1.000
_cell.angle_alpha   90.00
_cell.angle_beta   90.00
_cell.angle_gamma   90.00
#
_symmetry.space_group_name_H-M   'P 1'
#
loop_
_entity.id
_entity.type
_entity.pdbx_description
1 polymer ?
#
loop_
_entity_poly.entity_id
_entity_poly.type
_entity_poly.pdbx_seq_one_letter_code
_entity_poly.pdbx_strand_id
1 'polypeptide(L)'
;MSQNIGKVVEIIGPVVDIQFSQNNLPDLLTAIEIERPNEENLIVEVEQDIGADRVRCIAMGSTDGLVRGMNAIDTGKPIQAPVGENVLGRMFNVLGKPIDGLGDVDADTMPIHRKAPAFDEQSTTSEPLETGIKVIDLLCPYAKGGKIGLFGGAGVGKTVLIQELIHNIAKEHGGKSVVVGVGERTREGNDMYHEMKDSGVLDKTVLVYGQMNESPGARMRVGLTGLTMAEYFRDVEHQDVLLFIDNIFRFTQAGSEVSALLGRVPSAVGYQPTLATEMGQLQERITSTKDGSITSVQAIYVPADDLTDPAPATTFSHLDAKTVLDRDIAALGIYPAVDPLESSSRILDPLVVGEKHYKVARGVQNILQRYKDLQDIIAILGMDELSEEDKKVVNRARRVRNFLSQPFNVAEVFSGIPGKYVPLEDTIRSFERLLAGEFDDLPEQAFMFVGTIEEAQKKAKKMAGE
;
A
#
# COMPACT_ATOMS: atom_id res chain seq x y z
N MET A 1 39.13 10.10 13.89
CA MET A 1 38.38 10.62 15.03
C MET A 1 38.22 9.47 16.01
N SER A 2 38.37 9.68 17.33
CA SER A 2 38.10 8.62 18.33
C SER A 2 36.62 8.26 18.29
N GLN A 3 36.29 6.97 18.24
CA GLN A 3 34.91 6.49 18.31
C GLN A 3 34.26 6.98 19.61
N ASN A 4 33.05 7.51 19.52
CA ASN A 4 32.23 7.86 20.68
C ASN A 4 31.56 6.59 21.20
N ILE A 5 32.02 6.10 22.35
CA ILE A 5 31.56 4.83 22.94
C ILE A 5 30.84 5.10 24.23
N GLY A 6 29.57 4.72 24.29
CA GLY A 6 28.76 4.72 25.51
C GLY A 6 28.68 3.34 26.16
N LYS A 7 27.93 3.28 27.24
CA LYS A 7 27.64 2.04 27.98
C LYS A 7 26.15 1.86 28.18
N VAL A 8 25.67 0.66 27.97
CA VAL A 8 24.30 0.27 28.32
C VAL A 8 24.11 0.37 29.83
N VAL A 9 23.11 1.14 30.28
CA VAL A 9 22.82 1.34 31.69
C VAL A 9 21.50 0.79 32.15
N GLU A 10 20.50 0.74 31.25
CA GLU A 10 19.17 0.20 31.53
C GLU A 10 18.56 -0.46 30.31
N ILE A 11 17.80 -1.55 30.52
CA ILE A 11 17.10 -2.27 29.45
C ILE A 11 15.66 -2.48 29.93
N ILE A 12 14.69 -1.97 29.16
CA ILE A 12 13.26 -2.06 29.47
C ILE A 12 12.53 -2.57 28.23
N GLY A 13 12.48 -3.89 28.06
CA GLY A 13 11.95 -4.50 26.84
C GLY A 13 12.70 -3.99 25.59
N PRO A 14 12.03 -3.42 24.58
CA PRO A 14 12.67 -2.90 23.37
C PRO A 14 13.39 -1.55 23.55
N VAL A 15 13.35 -0.96 24.74
CA VAL A 15 13.96 0.34 25.06
C VAL A 15 15.25 0.14 25.82
N VAL A 16 16.31 0.84 25.40
CA VAL A 16 17.65 0.75 25.98
C VAL A 16 18.15 2.15 26.29
N ASP A 17 18.54 2.38 27.56
CA ASP A 17 19.20 3.63 27.97
C ASP A 17 20.72 3.43 27.91
N ILE A 18 21.41 4.39 27.31
CA ILE A 18 22.86 4.38 27.11
C ILE A 18 23.44 5.65 27.65
N GLN A 19 24.49 5.52 28.42
CA GLN A 19 25.26 6.64 28.97
C GLN A 19 26.52 6.89 28.16
N PHE A 20 26.73 8.13 27.76
CA PHE A 20 27.93 8.60 27.09
C PHE A 20 28.82 9.46 28.00
N SER A 21 29.96 9.88 27.50
CA SER A 21 30.78 10.83 28.19
C SER A 21 30.17 12.24 28.18
N GLN A 22 30.48 13.05 29.17
CA GLN A 22 29.97 14.40 29.32
C GLN A 22 30.16 15.23 28.02
N ASN A 23 29.11 15.92 27.58
CA ASN A 23 29.08 16.76 26.37
C ASN A 23 29.34 16.02 25.04
N ASN A 24 29.14 14.71 25.01
CA ASN A 24 29.35 13.91 23.81
C ASN A 24 28.17 12.96 23.54
N LEU A 25 26.94 13.49 23.69
CA LEU A 25 25.73 12.75 23.37
C LEU A 25 25.54 12.63 21.87
N PRO A 26 25.11 11.46 21.38
CA PRO A 26 24.65 11.29 20.00
C PRO A 26 23.43 12.17 19.71
N ASP A 27 23.31 12.63 18.46
CA ASP A 27 22.13 13.34 18.01
C ASP A 27 20.89 12.42 17.98
N LEU A 28 19.72 13.03 18.07
CA LEU A 28 18.45 12.29 17.91
C LEU A 28 18.42 11.56 16.57
N LEU A 29 17.81 10.38 16.54
CA LEU A 29 17.67 9.49 15.37
C LEU A 29 19.01 8.89 14.88
N THR A 30 20.10 9.08 15.60
CA THR A 30 21.36 8.41 15.29
C THR A 30 21.26 6.91 15.62
N ALA A 31 21.83 6.09 14.74
CA ALA A 31 21.98 4.67 14.97
C ALA A 31 23.18 4.40 15.90
N ILE A 32 22.96 3.61 16.93
CA ILE A 32 24.00 3.15 17.86
C ILE A 32 24.11 1.65 17.72
N GLU A 33 25.35 1.17 17.67
CA GLU A 33 25.67 -0.25 17.56
C GLU A 33 26.11 -0.81 18.90
N ILE A 34 25.33 -1.72 19.49
CA ILE A 34 25.66 -2.39 20.74
C ILE A 34 26.40 -3.69 20.42
N GLU A 35 27.64 -3.79 20.91
CA GLU A 35 28.47 -4.96 20.74
C GLU A 35 27.94 -6.15 21.58
N ARG A 36 27.64 -7.27 20.93
CA ARG A 36 27.22 -8.51 21.59
C ARG A 36 28.26 -9.62 21.38
N PRO A 37 28.82 -10.17 22.46
CA PRO A 37 29.71 -11.32 22.33
C PRO A 37 28.94 -12.53 21.77
N ASN A 38 29.45 -13.15 20.72
CA ASN A 38 28.91 -14.35 20.08
C ASN A 38 27.59 -14.20 19.31
N GLU A 39 27.09 -12.98 19.13
CA GLU A 39 25.89 -12.67 18.34
C GLU A 39 26.15 -11.49 17.42
N GLU A 40 25.24 -11.28 16.47
CA GLU A 40 25.25 -10.07 15.66
C GLU A 40 25.00 -8.84 16.54
N ASN A 41 25.74 -7.75 16.27
CA ASN A 41 25.58 -6.50 16.99
C ASN A 41 24.14 -5.98 16.85
N LEU A 42 23.60 -5.42 17.93
CA LEU A 42 22.26 -4.86 17.93
C LEU A 42 22.29 -3.38 17.56
N ILE A 43 21.52 -2.99 16.58
CA ILE A 43 21.30 -1.57 16.25
C ILE A 43 20.13 -1.06 17.07
N VAL A 44 20.34 0.10 17.71
CA VAL A 44 19.32 0.88 18.42
C VAL A 44 19.32 2.31 17.90
N GLU A 45 18.20 2.97 17.94
CA GLU A 45 18.03 4.34 17.45
C GLU A 45 17.74 5.29 18.61
N VAL A 46 18.42 6.43 18.65
CA VAL A 46 18.25 7.45 19.69
C VAL A 46 16.90 8.15 19.52
N GLU A 47 16.04 8.07 20.54
CA GLU A 47 14.72 8.71 20.56
C GLU A 47 14.66 9.94 21.46
N GLN A 48 15.42 9.95 22.55
CA GLN A 48 15.35 11.02 23.55
C GLN A 48 16.70 11.23 24.25
N ASP A 49 17.01 12.48 24.56
CA ASP A 49 17.93 12.84 25.61
C ASP A 49 17.15 12.86 26.95
N ILE A 50 17.57 12.03 27.90
CA ILE A 50 16.90 11.90 29.20
C ILE A 50 17.71 12.57 30.34
N GLY A 51 18.73 13.35 29.99
CA GLY A 51 19.60 14.03 30.90
C GLY A 51 20.66 13.12 31.52
N ALA A 52 21.57 13.72 32.33
CA ALA A 52 22.68 13.02 32.97
C ALA A 52 23.56 12.23 31.97
N ASP A 53 23.82 12.83 30.80
CA ASP A 53 24.61 12.25 29.71
C ASP A 53 24.07 10.91 29.21
N ARG A 54 22.73 10.70 29.24
CA ARG A 54 22.03 9.51 28.81
C ARG A 54 21.10 9.79 27.68
N VAL A 55 21.06 8.83 26.75
CA VAL A 55 20.06 8.77 25.67
C VAL A 55 19.19 7.53 25.83
N ARG A 56 17.91 7.68 25.51
CA ARG A 56 16.95 6.59 25.43
C ARG A 56 16.77 6.19 24.00
N CYS A 57 16.94 4.89 23.74
CA CYS A 57 16.96 4.33 22.39
C CYS A 57 15.90 3.25 22.22
N ILE A 58 15.45 3.03 20.98
CA ILE A 58 14.59 1.92 20.58
C ILE A 58 15.42 0.88 19.81
N ALA A 59 15.30 -0.39 20.17
CA ALA A 59 16.01 -1.48 19.51
C ALA A 59 15.35 -1.89 18.19
N MET A 60 16.18 -2.09 17.19
CA MET A 60 15.75 -2.61 15.86
C MET A 60 15.75 -4.15 15.80
N GLY A 61 16.01 -4.83 16.90
CA GLY A 61 15.99 -6.28 17.03
C GLY A 61 15.71 -6.69 18.47
N SER A 62 15.88 -8.00 18.79
CA SER A 62 15.72 -8.49 20.17
C SER A 62 16.78 -7.91 21.10
N THR A 63 16.32 -7.49 22.28
CA THR A 63 17.18 -7.06 23.40
C THR A 63 17.58 -8.21 24.30
N ASP A 64 17.20 -9.45 24.00
CA ASP A 64 17.58 -10.61 24.75
C ASP A 64 19.11 -10.76 24.79
N GLY A 65 19.65 -11.13 25.95
CA GLY A 65 21.09 -11.26 26.15
C GLY A 65 21.86 -9.96 26.38
N LEU A 66 21.20 -8.77 26.25
CA LEU A 66 21.85 -7.51 26.65
C LEU A 66 22.07 -7.47 28.15
N VAL A 67 23.24 -6.95 28.55
CA VAL A 67 23.59 -6.68 29.95
C VAL A 67 24.13 -5.29 30.10
N ARG A 68 23.96 -4.73 31.30
CA ARG A 68 24.56 -3.42 31.67
C ARG A 68 26.07 -3.46 31.51
N GLY A 69 26.64 -2.34 31.03
CA GLY A 69 28.07 -2.20 30.81
C GLY A 69 28.56 -2.62 29.41
N MET A 70 27.70 -3.20 28.57
CA MET A 70 28.03 -3.46 27.15
C MET A 70 28.41 -2.15 26.44
N ASN A 71 29.34 -2.24 25.50
CA ASN A 71 29.73 -1.11 24.66
C ASN A 71 28.62 -0.77 23.67
N ALA A 72 28.41 0.54 23.52
CA ALA A 72 27.46 1.10 22.56
C ALA A 72 28.19 2.15 21.72
N ILE A 73 28.38 1.87 20.46
CA ILE A 73 29.17 2.68 19.54
C ILE A 73 28.24 3.62 18.77
N ASP A 74 28.47 4.90 18.92
CA ASP A 74 27.80 5.93 18.13
C ASP A 74 28.31 5.87 16.69
N THR A 75 27.42 5.60 15.73
CA THR A 75 27.77 5.54 14.30
C THR A 75 27.88 6.92 13.66
N GLY A 76 27.43 7.97 14.34
CA GLY A 76 27.41 9.36 13.85
C GLY A 76 26.42 9.62 12.72
N LYS A 77 25.52 8.69 12.41
CA LYS A 77 24.53 8.82 11.34
C LYS A 77 23.25 8.03 11.64
N PRO A 78 22.11 8.43 11.07
CA PRO A 78 20.88 7.65 11.15
C PRO A 78 21.01 6.28 10.48
N ILE A 79 20.01 5.41 10.68
CA ILE A 79 19.86 4.17 9.93
C ILE A 79 19.85 4.50 8.44
N GLN A 80 20.58 3.70 7.64
CA GLN A 80 20.75 3.90 6.22
C GLN A 80 19.99 2.83 5.42
N ALA A 81 19.33 3.25 4.35
CA ALA A 81 18.73 2.34 3.37
C ALA A 81 19.64 2.23 2.13
N PRO A 82 19.90 1.03 1.60
CA PRO A 82 20.57 0.89 0.31
C PRO A 82 19.65 1.41 -0.80
N VAL A 83 20.23 2.05 -1.81
CA VAL A 83 19.48 2.69 -2.90
C VAL A 83 20.15 2.43 -4.26
N GLY A 84 19.41 2.58 -5.34
CA GLY A 84 19.89 2.43 -6.71
C GLY A 84 19.38 1.17 -7.40
N GLU A 85 19.82 0.96 -8.63
CA GLU A 85 19.39 -0.18 -9.47
C GLU A 85 19.72 -1.55 -8.85
N ASN A 86 20.80 -1.64 -8.08
CA ASN A 86 21.27 -2.90 -7.50
C ASN A 86 20.34 -3.46 -6.40
N VAL A 87 19.39 -2.66 -5.89
CA VAL A 87 18.40 -3.13 -4.92
C VAL A 87 17.19 -3.79 -5.56
N LEU A 88 16.99 -3.63 -6.87
CA LEU A 88 15.88 -4.26 -7.58
C LEU A 88 15.99 -5.79 -7.57
N GLY A 89 14.87 -6.44 -7.44
CA GLY A 89 14.81 -7.90 -7.37
C GLY A 89 15.20 -8.50 -6.01
N ARG A 90 15.54 -7.65 -5.03
CA ARG A 90 16.08 -8.06 -3.74
C ARG A 90 15.09 -7.80 -2.59
N MET A 91 15.33 -8.47 -1.49
CA MET A 91 14.53 -8.38 -0.26
C MET A 91 15.41 -7.93 0.91
N PHE A 92 14.95 -6.90 1.63
CA PHE A 92 15.70 -6.25 2.72
C PHE A 92 14.92 -6.22 4.03
N ASN A 93 15.64 -6.11 5.14
CA ASN A 93 15.07 -5.79 6.45
C ASN A 93 15.10 -4.26 6.72
N VAL A 94 14.67 -3.86 7.91
CA VAL A 94 14.66 -2.44 8.35
C VAL A 94 16.01 -1.74 8.27
N LEU A 95 17.10 -2.48 8.47
CA LEU A 95 18.47 -1.96 8.43
C LEU A 95 19.07 -1.95 7.01
N GLY A 96 18.27 -2.29 5.98
CA GLY A 96 18.76 -2.40 4.62
C GLY A 96 19.67 -3.60 4.38
N LYS A 97 19.65 -4.60 5.25
CA LYS A 97 20.39 -5.85 5.05
C LYS A 97 19.57 -6.81 4.19
N PRO A 98 20.17 -7.46 3.18
CA PRO A 98 19.49 -8.47 2.38
C PRO A 98 19.04 -9.66 3.24
N ILE A 99 17.82 -10.15 3.00
CA ILE A 99 17.25 -11.32 3.70
C ILE A 99 16.80 -12.43 2.75
N ASP A 100 17.12 -12.31 1.46
CA ASP A 100 16.78 -13.26 0.40
C ASP A 100 17.80 -14.39 0.22
N GLY A 101 18.89 -14.40 0.97
CA GLY A 101 19.95 -15.41 0.88
C GLY A 101 20.87 -15.27 -0.34
N LEU A 102 20.77 -14.18 -1.10
CA LEU A 102 21.56 -13.96 -2.32
C LEU A 102 22.86 -13.19 -2.07
N GLY A 103 23.24 -12.98 -0.80
CA GLY A 103 24.45 -12.24 -0.42
C GLY A 103 24.27 -10.72 -0.39
N ASP A 104 25.34 -10.02 -0.06
CA ASP A 104 25.34 -8.57 0.10
C ASP A 104 25.08 -7.84 -1.22
N VAL A 105 24.58 -6.61 -1.10
CA VAL A 105 24.32 -5.71 -2.23
C VAL A 105 25.31 -4.56 -2.18
N ASP A 106 26.06 -4.35 -3.26
CA ASP A 106 26.89 -3.17 -3.44
C ASP A 106 26.00 -2.02 -3.95
N ALA A 107 25.62 -1.14 -3.05
CA ALA A 107 24.71 -0.02 -3.33
C ALA A 107 25.09 1.21 -2.51
N ASP A 108 24.79 2.38 -3.05
CA ASP A 108 24.82 3.63 -2.29
C ASP A 108 23.79 3.57 -1.15
N THR A 109 23.95 4.42 -0.14
CA THR A 109 23.03 4.47 0.99
C THR A 109 22.50 5.87 1.24
N MET A 110 21.25 5.95 1.68
CA MET A 110 20.60 7.21 2.09
C MET A 110 19.96 7.05 3.47
N PRO A 111 19.96 8.12 4.31
CA PRO A 111 19.34 8.05 5.62
C PRO A 111 17.83 7.86 5.51
N ILE A 112 17.26 7.02 6.37
CA ILE A 112 15.80 6.77 6.37
C ILE A 112 15.00 7.95 6.91
N HIS A 113 15.60 8.80 7.74
CA HIS A 113 15.00 10.02 8.24
C HIS A 113 15.31 11.18 7.31
N ARG A 114 14.32 11.50 6.47
CA ARG A 114 14.39 12.57 5.48
C ARG A 114 13.20 13.51 5.65
N LYS A 115 13.40 14.77 5.28
CA LYS A 115 12.29 15.73 5.22
C LYS A 115 11.42 15.47 4.00
N ALA A 116 10.13 15.78 4.11
CA ALA A 116 9.25 15.84 2.97
C ALA A 116 9.76 16.87 1.94
N PRO A 117 9.47 16.68 0.62
CA PRO A 117 9.81 17.66 -0.39
C PRO A 117 9.28 19.05 -0.05
N ALA A 118 10.07 20.09 -0.30
CA ALA A 118 9.67 21.47 -0.04
C ALA A 118 8.48 21.86 -0.94
N PHE A 119 7.74 22.90 -0.52
CA PHE A 119 6.53 23.32 -1.24
C PHE A 119 6.78 23.68 -2.70
N ASP A 120 7.91 24.27 -3.01
CA ASP A 120 8.33 24.66 -4.36
C ASP A 120 8.87 23.50 -5.22
N GLU A 121 9.19 22.36 -4.59
CA GLU A 121 9.61 21.13 -5.27
C GLU A 121 8.41 20.26 -5.70
N GLN A 122 7.26 20.44 -5.04
CA GLN A 122 6.08 19.64 -5.32
C GLN A 122 5.42 20.00 -6.65
N SER A 123 4.91 18.97 -7.34
CA SER A 123 4.07 19.17 -8.54
C SER A 123 2.66 19.53 -8.11
N THR A 124 2.07 20.51 -8.78
CA THR A 124 0.68 20.96 -8.56
C THR A 124 -0.33 20.32 -9.51
N THR A 125 0.14 19.52 -10.47
CA THR A 125 -0.73 18.85 -11.45
C THR A 125 -1.29 17.56 -10.89
N SER A 126 -2.62 17.42 -10.90
CA SER A 126 -3.29 16.15 -10.58
C SER A 126 -3.50 15.36 -11.87
N GLU A 127 -2.60 14.43 -12.15
CA GLU A 127 -2.71 13.54 -13.31
C GLU A 127 -3.23 12.18 -12.87
N PRO A 128 -4.24 11.60 -13.56
CA PRO A 128 -4.65 10.22 -13.32
C PRO A 128 -3.53 9.23 -13.67
N LEU A 129 -3.34 8.24 -12.81
CA LEU A 129 -2.51 7.07 -13.09
C LEU A 129 -3.39 5.99 -13.71
N GLU A 130 -3.18 5.69 -14.97
CA GLU A 130 -3.91 4.62 -15.65
C GLU A 130 -3.39 3.26 -15.18
N THR A 131 -4.26 2.48 -14.54
CA THR A 131 -3.90 1.17 -13.99
C THR A 131 -4.19 0.01 -14.93
N GLY A 132 -5.02 0.24 -15.94
CA GLY A 132 -5.51 -0.79 -16.84
C GLY A 132 -6.57 -1.71 -16.22
N ILE A 133 -7.06 -1.38 -15.03
CA ILE A 133 -8.10 -2.10 -14.31
C ILE A 133 -9.40 -1.29 -14.37
N LYS A 134 -10.39 -1.80 -15.12
CA LYS A 134 -11.62 -1.07 -15.45
C LYS A 134 -12.30 -0.42 -14.24
N VAL A 135 -12.52 -1.19 -13.18
CA VAL A 135 -13.26 -0.72 -12.00
C VAL A 135 -12.51 0.40 -11.27
N ILE A 136 -11.18 0.32 -11.21
CA ILE A 136 -10.34 1.35 -10.58
C ILE A 136 -10.33 2.61 -11.44
N ASP A 137 -9.92 2.47 -12.70
CA ASP A 137 -9.75 3.62 -13.58
C ASP A 137 -11.05 4.38 -13.83
N LEU A 138 -12.19 3.68 -13.85
CA LEU A 138 -13.50 4.30 -14.06
C LEU A 138 -14.06 4.96 -12.80
N LEU A 139 -14.07 4.27 -11.65
CA LEU A 139 -14.88 4.63 -10.48
C LEU A 139 -14.09 5.20 -9.30
N CYS A 140 -12.83 4.80 -9.15
CA CYS A 140 -11.94 5.30 -8.10
C CYS A 140 -10.52 5.55 -8.64
N PRO A 141 -10.38 6.38 -9.70
CA PRO A 141 -9.10 6.58 -10.37
C PRO A 141 -8.02 7.05 -9.40
N TYR A 142 -6.81 6.54 -9.58
CA TYR A 142 -5.66 6.90 -8.77
C TYR A 142 -4.98 8.14 -9.35
N ALA A 143 -4.54 9.04 -8.46
CA ALA A 143 -3.71 10.17 -8.87
C ALA A 143 -2.24 9.80 -8.80
N LYS A 144 -1.43 10.24 -9.75
CA LYS A 144 0.03 10.18 -9.64
C LYS A 144 0.47 10.98 -8.41
N GLY A 145 1.33 10.39 -7.58
CA GLY A 145 1.72 10.97 -6.31
C GLY A 145 0.64 10.96 -5.23
N GLY A 146 -0.49 10.32 -5.51
CA GLY A 146 -1.60 10.17 -4.59
C GLY A 146 -1.39 9.04 -3.57
N LYS A 147 -2.20 9.08 -2.53
CA LYS A 147 -2.24 8.10 -1.44
C LYS A 147 -3.56 7.37 -1.48
N ILE A 148 -3.50 6.07 -1.76
CA ILE A 148 -4.68 5.21 -1.94
C ILE A 148 -4.78 4.27 -0.74
N GLY A 149 -5.92 4.29 -0.06
CA GLY A 149 -6.26 3.30 0.95
C GLY A 149 -6.90 2.08 0.32
N LEU A 150 -6.34 0.90 0.60
CA LEU A 150 -6.88 -0.38 0.18
C LEU A 150 -7.50 -1.09 1.38
N PHE A 151 -8.81 -1.27 1.32
CA PHE A 151 -9.61 -1.89 2.38
C PHE A 151 -10.08 -3.25 1.91
N GLY A 152 -10.11 -4.21 2.80
CA GLY A 152 -10.66 -5.53 2.51
C GLY A 152 -10.25 -6.55 3.56
N GLY A 153 -11.16 -7.47 3.84
CA GLY A 153 -10.90 -8.61 4.71
C GLY A 153 -9.95 -9.63 4.09
N ALA A 154 -9.72 -10.71 4.80
CA ALA A 154 -8.93 -11.82 4.25
C ALA A 154 -9.67 -12.53 3.10
N GLY A 155 -8.95 -12.96 2.09
CA GLY A 155 -9.48 -13.79 1.00
C GLY A 155 -10.26 -13.05 -0.10
N VAL A 156 -10.26 -11.71 -0.11
CA VAL A 156 -10.93 -10.91 -1.16
C VAL A 156 -10.06 -10.57 -2.37
N GLY A 157 -8.83 -11.08 -2.42
CA GLY A 157 -7.93 -10.87 -3.56
C GLY A 157 -7.04 -9.62 -3.46
N LYS A 158 -6.81 -9.10 -2.25
CA LYS A 158 -5.95 -7.93 -2.02
C LYS A 158 -4.55 -8.09 -2.62
N THR A 159 -3.86 -9.19 -2.30
CA THR A 159 -2.51 -9.48 -2.79
C THR A 159 -2.46 -9.59 -4.31
N VAL A 160 -3.44 -10.27 -4.90
CA VAL A 160 -3.54 -10.44 -6.36
C VAL A 160 -3.76 -9.09 -7.06
N LEU A 161 -4.56 -8.19 -6.46
CA LEU A 161 -4.75 -6.84 -6.97
C LEU A 161 -3.45 -6.03 -6.93
N ILE A 162 -2.71 -6.10 -5.82
CA ILE A 162 -1.40 -5.43 -5.68
C ILE A 162 -0.43 -5.93 -6.75
N GLN A 163 -0.34 -7.24 -6.94
CA GLN A 163 0.55 -7.83 -7.95
C GLN A 163 0.17 -7.41 -9.37
N GLU A 164 -1.14 -7.34 -9.69
CA GLU A 164 -1.58 -6.87 -11.00
C GLU A 164 -1.26 -5.39 -11.22
N LEU A 165 -1.41 -4.55 -10.21
CA LEU A 165 -0.99 -3.15 -10.28
C LEU A 165 0.53 -3.03 -10.55
N ILE A 166 1.35 -3.80 -9.85
CA ILE A 166 2.80 -3.85 -10.09
C ILE A 166 3.10 -4.32 -11.50
N HIS A 167 2.44 -5.39 -11.94
CA HIS A 167 2.61 -5.95 -13.29
C HIS A 167 2.30 -4.89 -14.35
N ASN A 168 1.16 -4.24 -14.24
CA ASN A 168 0.71 -3.25 -15.22
C ASN A 168 1.62 -2.02 -15.24
N ILE A 169 2.03 -1.51 -14.09
CA ILE A 169 2.97 -0.38 -14.02
C ILE A 169 4.34 -0.76 -14.59
N ALA A 170 4.85 -1.95 -14.30
CA ALA A 170 6.14 -2.40 -14.83
C ALA A 170 6.12 -2.62 -16.36
N LYS A 171 5.03 -3.15 -16.90
CA LYS A 171 4.91 -3.51 -18.32
C LYS A 171 4.52 -2.33 -19.20
N GLU A 172 3.51 -1.56 -18.78
CA GLU A 172 2.93 -0.50 -19.61
C GLU A 172 3.59 0.87 -19.38
N HIS A 173 4.05 1.14 -18.15
CA HIS A 173 4.65 2.42 -17.80
C HIS A 173 6.16 2.35 -17.58
N GLY A 174 6.76 1.15 -17.57
CA GLY A 174 8.19 0.95 -17.31
C GLY A 174 8.65 1.37 -15.90
N GLY A 175 7.69 1.61 -14.99
CA GLY A 175 7.93 2.09 -13.64
C GLY A 175 8.49 1.03 -12.71
N LYS A 176 9.04 1.50 -11.60
CA LYS A 176 9.57 0.67 -10.51
C LYS A 176 8.59 0.63 -9.35
N SER A 177 8.65 -0.42 -8.56
CA SER A 177 7.80 -0.60 -7.40
C SER A 177 8.62 -0.93 -6.16
N VAL A 178 8.16 -0.45 -5.01
CA VAL A 178 8.68 -0.81 -3.70
C VAL A 178 7.53 -1.38 -2.87
N VAL A 179 7.72 -2.57 -2.33
CA VAL A 179 6.72 -3.23 -1.47
C VAL A 179 7.27 -3.30 -0.06
N VAL A 180 6.52 -2.74 0.87
CA VAL A 180 6.88 -2.71 2.29
C VAL A 180 5.88 -3.54 3.09
N GLY A 181 6.37 -4.61 3.69
CA GLY A 181 5.61 -5.41 4.66
C GLY A 181 5.85 -4.91 6.08
N VAL A 182 4.82 -4.38 6.72
CA VAL A 182 4.87 -3.87 8.09
C VAL A 182 4.06 -4.75 9.01
N GLY A 183 4.72 -5.53 9.84
CA GLY A 183 4.07 -6.38 10.83
C GLY A 183 3.21 -7.50 10.25
N GLU A 184 3.45 -7.90 9.00
CA GLU A 184 2.76 -8.99 8.34
C GLU A 184 3.44 -10.34 8.61
N ARG A 185 2.78 -11.43 8.22
CA ARG A 185 3.30 -12.79 8.42
C ARG A 185 4.47 -13.07 7.50
N THR A 186 5.52 -13.65 8.03
CA THR A 186 6.72 -14.03 7.25
C THR A 186 6.37 -14.93 6.06
N ARG A 187 5.39 -15.83 6.21
CA ARG A 187 4.93 -16.69 5.13
C ARG A 187 4.34 -15.89 3.97
N GLU A 188 3.49 -14.91 4.27
CA GLU A 188 2.85 -14.08 3.23
C GLU A 188 3.88 -13.26 2.45
N GLY A 189 4.92 -12.74 3.14
CA GLY A 189 6.03 -12.07 2.48
C GLY A 189 6.86 -13.00 1.58
N ASN A 190 7.08 -14.23 2.01
CA ASN A 190 7.78 -15.22 1.20
C ASN A 190 6.94 -15.69 0.00
N ASP A 191 5.65 -15.91 0.19
CA ASP A 191 4.72 -16.26 -0.89
C ASP A 191 4.72 -15.13 -1.95
N MET A 192 4.62 -13.86 -1.53
CA MET A 192 4.67 -12.70 -2.43
C MET A 192 5.99 -12.62 -3.23
N TYR A 193 7.13 -12.90 -2.60
CA TYR A 193 8.42 -12.93 -3.29
C TYR A 193 8.43 -13.96 -4.43
N HIS A 194 7.96 -15.17 -4.16
CA HIS A 194 7.92 -16.24 -5.16
C HIS A 194 6.92 -15.92 -6.29
N GLU A 195 5.73 -15.45 -5.93
CA GLU A 195 4.70 -15.07 -6.90
C GLU A 195 5.17 -13.94 -7.84
N MET A 196 5.87 -12.93 -7.31
CA MET A 196 6.47 -11.86 -8.13
C MET A 196 7.59 -12.36 -9.03
N LYS A 197 8.35 -13.34 -8.56
CA LYS A 197 9.40 -13.99 -9.37
C LYS A 197 8.77 -14.78 -10.51
N ASP A 198 7.73 -15.55 -10.24
CA ASP A 198 7.05 -16.39 -11.22
C ASP A 198 6.28 -15.55 -12.27
N SER A 199 5.73 -14.41 -11.86
CA SER A 199 5.06 -13.45 -12.74
C SER A 199 6.03 -12.56 -13.54
N GLY A 200 7.34 -12.61 -13.23
CA GLY A 200 8.37 -11.86 -13.96
C GLY A 200 8.35 -10.35 -13.69
N VAL A 201 7.83 -9.91 -12.54
CA VAL A 201 7.84 -8.48 -12.14
C VAL A 201 8.84 -8.16 -11.04
N LEU A 202 9.48 -9.18 -10.47
CA LEU A 202 10.45 -9.02 -9.39
C LEU A 202 11.62 -8.11 -9.79
N ASP A 203 12.10 -8.20 -11.03
CA ASP A 203 13.23 -7.41 -11.55
C ASP A 203 13.00 -5.89 -11.52
N LYS A 204 11.75 -5.45 -11.37
CA LYS A 204 11.32 -4.04 -11.27
C LYS A 204 10.85 -3.66 -9.87
N THR A 205 11.02 -4.57 -8.91
CA THR A 205 10.44 -4.43 -7.57
C THR A 205 11.51 -4.61 -6.49
N VAL A 206 11.43 -3.80 -5.44
CA VAL A 206 12.19 -3.96 -4.20
C VAL A 206 11.23 -4.39 -3.09
N LEU A 207 11.62 -5.38 -2.29
CA LEU A 207 10.86 -5.85 -1.14
C LEU A 207 11.57 -5.45 0.16
N VAL A 208 10.83 -4.86 1.11
CA VAL A 208 11.38 -4.45 2.41
C VAL A 208 10.43 -4.90 3.51
N TYR A 209 10.91 -5.78 4.39
CA TYR A 209 10.06 -6.39 5.40
C TYR A 209 10.52 -6.13 6.83
N GLY A 210 9.55 -5.73 7.67
CA GLY A 210 9.62 -5.76 9.13
C GLY A 210 8.46 -6.61 9.62
N GLN A 211 8.74 -7.90 9.85
CA GLN A 211 7.72 -8.92 10.04
C GLN A 211 7.03 -8.85 11.42
N MET A 212 5.94 -9.59 11.58
CA MET A 212 5.13 -9.65 12.80
C MET A 212 5.92 -10.06 14.05
N ASN A 213 6.94 -10.89 13.89
CA ASN A 213 7.79 -11.38 14.97
C ASN A 213 8.98 -10.47 15.29
N GLU A 214 9.19 -9.41 14.51
CA GLU A 214 10.26 -8.45 14.75
C GLU A 214 9.91 -7.44 15.84
N SER A 215 10.94 -6.76 16.38
CA SER A 215 10.78 -5.75 17.42
C SER A 215 9.88 -4.59 16.99
N PRO A 216 9.24 -3.88 17.93
CA PRO A 216 8.46 -2.69 17.63
C PRO A 216 9.28 -1.63 16.86
N GLY A 217 10.56 -1.48 17.19
CA GLY A 217 11.45 -0.54 16.48
C GLY A 217 11.59 -0.87 15.00
N ALA A 218 11.80 -2.15 14.66
CA ALA A 218 11.86 -2.58 13.27
C ALA A 218 10.54 -2.30 12.52
N ARG A 219 9.40 -2.62 13.12
CA ARG A 219 8.08 -2.37 12.52
C ARG A 219 7.75 -0.88 12.39
N MET A 220 8.28 -0.02 13.25
CA MET A 220 8.13 1.42 13.14
C MET A 220 8.97 2.05 12.03
N ARG A 221 10.10 1.47 11.68
CA ARG A 221 11.09 2.08 10.79
C ARG A 221 11.13 1.46 9.39
N VAL A 222 10.66 0.23 9.22
CA VAL A 222 10.70 -0.46 7.93
C VAL A 222 9.97 0.32 6.82
N GLY A 223 8.87 1.00 7.14
CA GLY A 223 8.16 1.88 6.21
C GLY A 223 9.04 3.01 5.70
N LEU A 224 9.86 3.60 6.58
CA LEU A 224 10.80 4.66 6.21
C LEU A 224 11.96 4.12 5.34
N THR A 225 12.41 2.90 5.60
CA THR A 225 13.46 2.25 4.80
C THR A 225 12.98 2.07 3.35
N GLY A 226 11.80 1.49 3.16
CA GLY A 226 11.23 1.31 1.82
C GLY A 226 10.90 2.62 1.13
N LEU A 227 10.35 3.59 1.87
CA LEU A 227 10.06 4.93 1.33
C LEU A 227 11.33 5.63 0.85
N THR A 228 12.44 5.50 1.57
CA THR A 228 13.73 6.08 1.15
C THR A 228 14.24 5.48 -0.16
N MET A 229 14.06 4.17 -0.36
CA MET A 229 14.38 3.52 -1.64
C MET A 229 13.48 4.05 -2.78
N ALA A 230 12.20 4.24 -2.52
CA ALA A 230 11.27 4.83 -3.48
C ALA A 230 11.63 6.29 -3.82
N GLU A 231 12.03 7.08 -2.83
CA GLU A 231 12.47 8.46 -3.03
C GLU A 231 13.71 8.56 -3.93
N TYR A 232 14.64 7.63 -3.83
CA TYR A 232 15.79 7.59 -4.72
C TYR A 232 15.36 7.47 -6.19
N PHE A 233 14.45 6.55 -6.49
CA PHE A 233 13.94 6.38 -7.85
C PHE A 233 13.17 7.61 -8.35
N ARG A 234 12.41 8.28 -7.47
CA ARG A 234 11.71 9.53 -7.80
C ARG A 234 12.68 10.69 -8.03
N ASP A 235 13.58 10.94 -7.07
CA ASP A 235 14.36 12.19 -7.00
C ASP A 235 15.66 12.13 -7.82
N VAL A 236 16.28 10.95 -7.94
CA VAL A 236 17.57 10.77 -8.62
C VAL A 236 17.40 10.16 -10.01
N GLU A 237 16.50 9.19 -10.15
CA GLU A 237 16.25 8.54 -11.43
C GLU A 237 15.08 9.13 -12.21
N HIS A 238 14.38 10.11 -11.64
CA HIS A 238 13.28 10.86 -12.24
C HIS A 238 12.14 9.95 -12.74
N GLN A 239 11.73 8.99 -11.90
CA GLN A 239 10.73 7.99 -12.26
C GLN A 239 9.43 8.15 -11.49
N ASP A 240 8.37 7.58 -12.07
CA ASP A 240 7.13 7.33 -11.39
C ASP A 240 7.23 5.99 -10.66
N VAL A 241 7.08 6.02 -9.35
CA VAL A 241 7.27 4.86 -8.47
C VAL A 241 5.97 4.47 -7.82
N LEU A 242 5.70 3.17 -7.73
CA LEU A 242 4.62 2.62 -6.96
C LEU A 242 5.13 2.12 -5.61
N LEU A 243 4.54 2.63 -4.53
CA LEU A 243 4.89 2.23 -3.16
C LEU A 243 3.69 1.50 -2.53
N PHE A 244 3.90 0.24 -2.19
CA PHE A 244 2.92 -0.55 -1.45
C PHE A 244 3.33 -0.66 0.01
N ILE A 245 2.38 -0.42 0.92
CA ILE A 245 2.58 -0.58 2.37
C ILE A 245 1.51 -1.51 2.90
N ASP A 246 1.90 -2.68 3.33
CA ASP A 246 1.03 -3.67 3.95
C ASP A 246 1.59 -4.06 5.32
N ASN A 247 1.07 -3.61 6.41
CA ASN A 247 -0.14 -2.84 6.64
C ASN A 247 0.20 -1.53 7.38
N ILE A 248 -0.29 -0.39 6.94
CA ILE A 248 0.03 0.91 7.55
C ILE A 248 -0.43 1.01 9.02
N PHE A 249 -1.49 0.30 9.42
CA PHE A 249 -1.94 0.23 10.80
C PHE A 249 -0.85 -0.32 11.74
N ARG A 250 -0.04 -1.29 11.26
CA ARG A 250 1.03 -1.90 12.06
C ARG A 250 2.16 -0.92 12.38
N PHE A 251 2.41 0.05 11.51
CA PHE A 251 3.30 1.17 11.78
C PHE A 251 2.84 1.96 13.02
N THR A 252 1.57 2.32 13.08
CA THR A 252 0.98 3.03 14.22
C THR A 252 0.97 2.17 15.48
N GLN A 253 0.60 0.90 15.37
CA GLN A 253 0.58 -0.05 16.48
C GLN A 253 1.96 -0.20 17.11
N ALA A 254 3.01 -0.36 16.31
CA ALA A 254 4.38 -0.47 16.80
C ALA A 254 4.79 0.78 17.60
N GLY A 255 4.39 1.97 17.16
CA GLY A 255 4.60 3.22 17.90
C GLY A 255 3.87 3.22 19.25
N SER A 256 2.67 2.68 19.34
CA SER A 256 1.93 2.59 20.60
C SER A 256 2.58 1.62 21.60
N GLU A 257 3.17 0.53 21.13
CA GLU A 257 3.86 -0.47 21.98
C GLU A 257 5.04 0.11 22.75
N VAL A 258 5.76 1.08 22.18
CA VAL A 258 6.93 1.70 22.82
C VAL A 258 6.63 3.02 23.52
N SER A 259 5.49 3.65 23.26
CA SER A 259 5.18 5.01 23.71
C SER A 259 5.24 5.18 25.22
N ALA A 260 4.65 4.25 25.98
CA ALA A 260 4.67 4.28 27.43
C ALA A 260 6.09 4.08 27.99
N LEU A 261 6.91 3.25 27.35
CA LEU A 261 8.31 3.00 27.74
C LEU A 261 9.20 4.23 27.50
N LEU A 262 8.80 5.08 26.53
CA LEU A 262 9.42 6.37 26.29
C LEU A 262 8.95 7.47 27.27
N GLY A 263 8.07 7.13 28.23
CA GLY A 263 7.54 8.08 29.20
C GLY A 263 6.45 9.02 28.63
N ARG A 264 5.85 8.70 27.51
CA ARG A 264 4.77 9.48 26.91
C ARG A 264 3.42 9.10 27.55
N VAL A 265 2.61 10.10 27.87
CA VAL A 265 1.26 9.87 28.40
C VAL A 265 0.36 9.39 27.25
N PRO A 266 -0.35 8.26 27.41
CA PRO A 266 -1.26 7.76 26.36
C PRO A 266 -2.37 8.75 26.00
N SER A 267 -2.70 8.83 24.73
CA SER A 267 -3.86 9.55 24.21
C SER A 267 -5.10 8.66 24.16
N ALA A 268 -6.12 9.05 23.39
CA ALA A 268 -7.36 8.29 23.23
C ALA A 268 -7.07 6.82 22.79
N VAL A 269 -7.82 5.90 23.39
CA VAL A 269 -7.74 4.45 23.13
C VAL A 269 -6.35 3.83 23.41
N GLY A 270 -5.49 4.54 24.12
CA GLY A 270 -4.14 4.08 24.48
C GLY A 270 -3.06 4.33 23.43
N TYR A 271 -3.37 5.04 22.34
CA TYR A 271 -2.38 5.40 21.33
C TYR A 271 -1.36 6.44 21.81
N GLN A 272 -0.23 6.52 21.13
CA GLN A 272 0.79 7.54 21.38
C GLN A 272 0.24 8.96 21.08
N PRO A 273 0.63 9.97 21.86
CA PRO A 273 0.22 11.36 21.62
C PRO A 273 0.81 11.93 20.33
N THR A 274 1.86 11.30 19.80
CA THR A 274 2.57 11.65 18.56
C THR A 274 2.01 10.99 17.30
N LEU A 275 0.91 10.25 17.42
CA LEU A 275 0.34 9.46 16.31
C LEU A 275 0.15 10.26 15.03
N ALA A 276 -0.50 11.42 15.10
CA ALA A 276 -0.75 12.25 13.93
C ALA A 276 0.55 12.83 13.34
N THR A 277 1.50 13.18 14.18
CA THR A 277 2.81 13.70 13.73
C THR A 277 3.63 12.62 13.04
N GLU A 278 3.70 11.43 13.62
CA GLU A 278 4.44 10.28 13.06
C GLU A 278 3.85 9.86 11.70
N MET A 279 2.51 9.76 11.62
CA MET A 279 1.81 9.46 10.37
C MET A 279 2.04 10.57 9.34
N GLY A 280 1.92 11.84 9.71
CA GLY A 280 2.17 12.97 8.84
C GLY A 280 3.59 13.01 8.28
N GLN A 281 4.59 12.75 9.11
CA GLN A 281 5.99 12.70 8.68
C GLN A 281 6.25 11.63 7.59
N LEU A 282 5.58 10.50 7.68
CA LEU A 282 5.66 9.46 6.66
C LEU A 282 4.87 9.85 5.40
N GLN A 283 3.61 10.26 5.58
CA GLN A 283 2.69 10.49 4.48
C GLN A 283 3.07 11.71 3.60
N GLU A 284 3.60 12.76 4.19
CA GLU A 284 3.99 13.98 3.45
C GLU A 284 5.22 13.78 2.54
N ARG A 285 6.01 12.72 2.77
CA ARG A 285 7.10 12.33 1.86
C ARG A 285 6.59 11.66 0.58
N ILE A 286 5.36 11.11 0.63
CA ILE A 286 4.71 10.41 -0.49
C ILE A 286 3.96 11.45 -1.31
N THR A 287 4.58 11.92 -2.39
CA THR A 287 4.03 12.98 -3.24
C THR A 287 4.69 12.98 -4.62
N SER A 288 4.08 13.73 -5.56
CA SER A 288 4.72 14.09 -6.83
C SER A 288 5.64 15.30 -6.63
N THR A 289 6.81 15.22 -7.23
CA THR A 289 7.74 16.34 -7.36
C THR A 289 7.87 16.73 -8.83
N LYS A 290 8.70 17.73 -9.11
CA LYS A 290 9.05 18.12 -10.50
C LYS A 290 9.87 17.05 -11.21
N ASP A 291 10.50 16.16 -10.44
CA ASP A 291 11.41 15.13 -10.95
C ASP A 291 10.72 13.79 -11.21
N GLY A 292 9.69 13.46 -10.43
CA GLY A 292 8.97 12.20 -10.53
C GLY A 292 7.86 12.09 -9.51
N SER A 293 7.26 10.92 -9.37
CA SER A 293 6.17 10.70 -8.43
C SER A 293 6.35 9.44 -7.58
N ILE A 294 5.80 9.46 -6.37
CA ILE A 294 5.54 8.25 -5.57
C ILE A 294 4.04 8.15 -5.37
N THR A 295 3.42 7.17 -5.98
CA THR A 295 2.01 6.83 -5.74
C THR A 295 1.97 5.68 -4.77
N SER A 296 1.25 5.81 -3.64
CA SER A 296 1.18 4.76 -2.64
C SER A 296 -0.17 4.07 -2.62
N VAL A 297 -0.14 2.75 -2.48
CA VAL A 297 -1.30 1.92 -2.14
C VAL A 297 -1.03 1.32 -0.77
N GLN A 298 -1.84 1.69 0.19
CA GLN A 298 -1.66 1.36 1.60
C GLN A 298 -2.80 0.48 2.06
N ALA A 299 -2.48 -0.76 2.42
CA ALA A 299 -3.46 -1.63 3.05
C ALA A 299 -3.75 -1.12 4.47
N ILE A 300 -5.03 -0.98 4.79
CA ILE A 300 -5.49 -0.43 6.05
C ILE A 300 -6.32 -1.47 6.77
N TYR A 301 -5.85 -1.90 7.93
CA TYR A 301 -6.63 -2.67 8.88
C TYR A 301 -7.44 -1.72 9.77
N VAL A 302 -8.71 -2.02 9.91
CA VAL A 302 -9.63 -1.25 10.77
C VAL A 302 -9.99 -2.12 11.97
N PRO A 303 -9.49 -1.81 13.18
CA PRO A 303 -9.78 -2.59 14.37
C PRO A 303 -11.28 -2.63 14.65
N ALA A 304 -11.84 -3.84 14.85
CA ALA A 304 -13.25 -4.06 15.13
C ALA A 304 -14.23 -3.41 14.12
N ASP A 305 -13.78 -3.15 12.89
CA ASP A 305 -14.49 -2.42 11.84
C ASP A 305 -14.93 -0.99 12.26
N ASP A 306 -14.26 -0.42 13.27
CA ASP A 306 -14.52 0.92 13.79
C ASP A 306 -13.70 1.97 13.04
N LEU A 307 -14.32 2.64 12.08
CA LEU A 307 -13.70 3.72 11.29
C LEU A 307 -13.39 4.97 12.13
N THR A 308 -13.89 5.07 13.35
CA THR A 308 -13.63 6.19 14.27
C THR A 308 -12.42 5.95 15.17
N ASP A 309 -11.83 4.75 15.15
CA ASP A 309 -10.57 4.48 15.82
C ASP A 309 -9.48 5.48 15.36
N PRO A 310 -8.70 6.06 16.30
CA PRO A 310 -7.72 7.11 15.98
C PRO A 310 -6.70 6.75 14.91
N ALA A 311 -6.28 5.50 14.80
CA ALA A 311 -5.26 5.09 13.83
C ALA A 311 -5.80 5.10 12.38
N PRO A 312 -6.88 4.37 12.03
CA PRO A 312 -7.47 4.49 10.70
C PRO A 312 -7.99 5.91 10.42
N ALA A 313 -8.63 6.60 11.38
CA ALA A 313 -9.12 7.96 11.19
C ALA A 313 -8.02 8.95 10.79
N THR A 314 -6.85 8.86 11.45
CA THR A 314 -5.68 9.68 11.09
C THR A 314 -5.17 9.33 9.70
N THR A 315 -5.10 8.04 9.36
CA THR A 315 -4.67 7.60 8.03
C THR A 315 -5.61 8.11 6.94
N PHE A 316 -6.93 8.04 7.16
CA PHE A 316 -7.94 8.50 6.20
C PHE A 316 -7.80 9.97 5.82
N SER A 317 -7.36 10.80 6.76
CA SER A 317 -7.18 12.24 6.49
C SER A 317 -6.13 12.53 5.41
N HIS A 318 -5.22 11.60 5.17
CA HIS A 318 -4.15 11.70 4.17
C HIS A 318 -4.52 11.10 2.81
N LEU A 319 -5.61 10.31 2.72
CA LEU A 319 -5.93 9.56 1.50
C LEU A 319 -6.58 10.44 0.42
N ASP A 320 -6.18 10.19 -0.82
CA ASP A 320 -6.77 10.79 -2.03
C ASP A 320 -7.81 9.89 -2.67
N ALA A 321 -7.67 8.57 -2.51
CA ALA A 321 -8.63 7.59 -2.99
C ALA A 321 -8.79 6.43 -1.99
N LYS A 322 -9.95 5.79 -2.07
CA LYS A 322 -10.31 4.61 -1.28
C LYS A 322 -10.78 3.50 -2.22
N THR A 323 -10.12 2.36 -2.17
CA THR A 323 -10.52 1.14 -2.87
C THR A 323 -10.97 0.12 -1.84
N VAL A 324 -12.21 -0.30 -1.90
CA VAL A 324 -12.82 -1.26 -0.97
C VAL A 324 -13.02 -2.58 -1.68
N LEU A 325 -12.43 -3.65 -1.14
CA LEU A 325 -12.66 -5.02 -1.59
C LEU A 325 -13.71 -5.68 -0.70
N ASP A 326 -14.74 -6.22 -1.33
CA ASP A 326 -15.91 -6.74 -0.66
C ASP A 326 -16.04 -8.27 -0.79
N ARG A 327 -16.45 -8.93 0.30
CA ARG A 327 -16.60 -10.39 0.34
C ARG A 327 -17.82 -10.90 -0.43
N ASP A 328 -18.89 -10.14 -0.45
CA ASP A 328 -20.12 -10.55 -1.14
C ASP A 328 -19.91 -10.50 -2.66
N ILE A 329 -19.15 -9.50 -3.13
CA ILE A 329 -18.72 -9.40 -4.52
C ILE A 329 -17.78 -10.57 -4.88
N ALA A 330 -16.83 -10.89 -4.01
CA ALA A 330 -15.95 -12.05 -4.20
C ALA A 330 -16.74 -13.38 -4.21
N ALA A 331 -17.76 -13.52 -3.35
CA ALA A 331 -18.62 -14.69 -3.30
C ALA A 331 -19.44 -14.89 -4.58
N LEU A 332 -19.73 -13.81 -5.32
CA LEU A 332 -20.34 -13.86 -6.67
C LEU A 332 -19.35 -14.27 -7.76
N GLY A 333 -18.08 -14.50 -7.43
CA GLY A 333 -17.02 -14.80 -8.38
C GLY A 333 -16.60 -13.61 -9.22
N ILE A 334 -16.86 -12.38 -8.79
CA ILE A 334 -16.49 -11.15 -9.49
C ILE A 334 -15.13 -10.69 -8.97
N TYR A 335 -14.13 -10.68 -9.84
CA TYR A 335 -12.77 -10.23 -9.51
C TYR A 335 -12.28 -9.22 -10.57
N PRO A 336 -11.58 -8.14 -10.16
CA PRO A 336 -11.30 -7.78 -8.75
C PRO A 336 -12.59 -7.48 -7.98
N ALA A 337 -12.62 -7.89 -6.70
CA ALA A 337 -13.83 -7.77 -5.88
C ALA A 337 -14.00 -6.35 -5.30
N VAL A 338 -13.77 -5.33 -6.13
CA VAL A 338 -13.88 -3.91 -5.74
C VAL A 338 -15.35 -3.52 -5.65
N ASP A 339 -15.74 -2.98 -4.50
CA ASP A 339 -17.08 -2.41 -4.33
C ASP A 339 -17.18 -1.06 -5.07
N PRO A 340 -18.00 -0.98 -6.12
CA PRO A 340 -18.10 0.21 -6.97
C PRO A 340 -18.84 1.38 -6.29
N LEU A 341 -19.56 1.14 -5.20
CA LEU A 341 -20.33 2.14 -4.46
C LEU A 341 -19.59 2.67 -3.23
N GLU A 342 -18.80 1.81 -2.56
CA GLU A 342 -18.01 2.19 -1.39
C GLU A 342 -16.62 2.75 -1.74
N SER A 343 -16.11 2.43 -2.93
CA SER A 343 -14.84 2.96 -3.42
C SER A 343 -15.02 4.38 -3.97
N SER A 344 -14.02 5.23 -3.77
CA SER A 344 -14.09 6.64 -4.15
C SER A 344 -12.73 7.23 -4.45
N SER A 345 -12.70 8.35 -5.19
CA SER A 345 -11.48 9.11 -5.47
C SER A 345 -11.79 10.60 -5.54
N ARG A 346 -10.88 11.41 -4.98
CA ARG A 346 -10.98 12.88 -5.04
C ARG A 346 -10.82 13.42 -6.45
N ILE A 347 -10.07 12.73 -7.30
CA ILE A 347 -9.86 13.15 -8.68
C ILE A 347 -10.99 12.75 -9.65
N LEU A 348 -12.00 12.01 -9.18
CA LEU A 348 -13.21 11.76 -9.98
C LEU A 348 -14.08 13.03 -10.00
N ASP A 349 -13.58 14.05 -10.66
CA ASP A 349 -14.16 15.37 -10.83
C ASP A 349 -14.10 15.74 -12.31
N PRO A 350 -15.15 16.36 -12.89
CA PRO A 350 -15.18 16.73 -14.32
C PRO A 350 -14.01 17.59 -14.78
N LEU A 351 -13.45 18.42 -13.87
CA LEU A 351 -12.31 19.29 -14.17
C LEU A 351 -10.98 18.52 -14.26
N VAL A 352 -10.90 17.33 -13.70
CA VAL A 352 -9.68 16.49 -13.71
C VAL A 352 -9.78 15.39 -14.74
N VAL A 353 -10.83 14.56 -14.67
CA VAL A 353 -10.98 13.38 -15.54
C VAL A 353 -11.75 13.69 -16.81
N GLY A 354 -12.36 14.87 -16.93
CA GLY A 354 -13.21 15.28 -18.05
C GLY A 354 -14.67 14.86 -17.89
N GLU A 355 -15.53 15.61 -18.57
CA GLU A 355 -17.00 15.46 -18.52
C GLU A 355 -17.48 14.05 -18.92
N LYS A 356 -16.87 13.47 -19.95
CA LYS A 356 -17.29 12.17 -20.48
C LYS A 356 -17.04 11.06 -19.46
N HIS A 357 -15.83 10.97 -18.93
CA HIS A 357 -15.45 10.00 -17.90
C HIS A 357 -16.37 10.13 -16.67
N TYR A 358 -16.52 11.34 -16.17
CA TYR A 358 -17.36 11.62 -14.99
C TYR A 358 -18.82 11.18 -15.19
N LYS A 359 -19.43 11.51 -16.34
CA LYS A 359 -20.81 11.11 -16.66
C LYS A 359 -20.97 9.59 -16.72
N VAL A 360 -20.05 8.89 -17.37
CA VAL A 360 -20.09 7.42 -17.46
C VAL A 360 -19.91 6.79 -16.07
N ALA A 361 -18.96 7.25 -15.27
CA ALA A 361 -18.73 6.76 -13.91
C ALA A 361 -19.99 6.96 -13.04
N ARG A 362 -20.59 8.13 -13.08
CA ARG A 362 -21.85 8.42 -12.35
C ARG A 362 -23.01 7.57 -12.85
N GLY A 363 -23.10 7.34 -14.16
CA GLY A 363 -24.10 6.44 -14.75
C GLY A 363 -23.98 5.02 -14.21
N VAL A 364 -22.76 4.48 -14.13
CA VAL A 364 -22.48 3.16 -13.54
C VAL A 364 -22.86 3.13 -12.07
N GLN A 365 -22.45 4.11 -11.27
CA GLN A 365 -22.80 4.18 -9.86
C GLN A 365 -24.32 4.27 -9.64
N ASN A 366 -25.02 5.09 -10.41
CA ASN A 366 -26.47 5.26 -10.28
C ASN A 366 -27.24 3.97 -10.58
N ILE A 367 -26.88 3.26 -11.67
CA ILE A 367 -27.59 2.02 -12.02
C ILE A 367 -27.32 0.91 -11.00
N LEU A 368 -26.09 0.83 -10.46
CA LEU A 368 -25.74 -0.14 -9.43
C LEU A 368 -26.41 0.21 -8.08
N GLN A 369 -26.49 1.49 -7.73
CA GLN A 369 -27.23 1.93 -6.53
C GLN A 369 -28.70 1.58 -6.65
N ARG A 370 -29.34 1.88 -7.79
CA ARG A 370 -30.73 1.51 -8.01
C ARG A 370 -30.94 0.00 -7.92
N TYR A 371 -30.02 -0.77 -8.44
CA TYR A 371 -30.07 -2.24 -8.32
C TYR A 371 -29.98 -2.69 -6.87
N LYS A 372 -29.08 -2.09 -6.07
CA LYS A 372 -28.94 -2.37 -4.64
C LYS A 372 -30.24 -2.07 -3.89
N ASP A 373 -30.88 -0.93 -4.18
CA ASP A 373 -32.15 -0.54 -3.57
C ASP A 373 -33.31 -1.52 -3.91
N LEU A 374 -33.24 -2.14 -5.09
CA LEU A 374 -34.25 -3.10 -5.53
C LEU A 374 -34.00 -4.53 -5.02
N GLN A 375 -32.80 -4.84 -4.53
CA GLN A 375 -32.45 -6.19 -4.09
C GLN A 375 -33.34 -6.72 -2.95
N ASP A 376 -33.70 -5.87 -1.98
CA ASP A 376 -34.58 -6.25 -0.88
C ASP A 376 -35.99 -6.57 -1.40
N ILE A 377 -36.48 -5.80 -2.36
CA ILE A 377 -37.77 -6.04 -2.99
C ILE A 377 -37.75 -7.36 -3.77
N ILE A 378 -36.69 -7.62 -4.53
CA ILE A 378 -36.51 -8.86 -5.28
C ILE A 378 -36.43 -10.07 -4.36
N ALA A 379 -35.73 -9.94 -3.21
CA ALA A 379 -35.58 -11.03 -2.25
C ALA A 379 -36.90 -11.41 -1.57
N ILE A 380 -37.79 -10.44 -1.35
CA ILE A 380 -39.08 -10.66 -0.65
C ILE A 380 -40.20 -11.02 -1.63
N LEU A 381 -40.33 -10.28 -2.72
CA LEU A 381 -41.47 -10.37 -3.63
C LEU A 381 -41.17 -11.08 -4.97
N GLY A 382 -39.89 -11.24 -5.31
CA GLY A 382 -39.44 -11.79 -6.57
C GLY A 382 -39.35 -10.75 -7.69
N MET A 383 -38.72 -11.15 -8.80
CA MET A 383 -38.51 -10.29 -9.98
C MET A 383 -39.81 -9.91 -10.68
N ASP A 384 -40.83 -10.77 -10.61
CA ASP A 384 -42.10 -10.60 -11.37
C ASP A 384 -42.90 -9.42 -10.87
N GLU A 385 -42.75 -9.03 -9.60
CA GLU A 385 -43.46 -7.90 -9.00
C GLU A 385 -42.84 -6.54 -9.32
N LEU A 386 -41.67 -6.52 -9.96
CA LEU A 386 -41.05 -5.27 -10.42
C LEU A 386 -41.77 -4.68 -11.62
N SER A 387 -41.77 -3.35 -11.73
CA SER A 387 -42.19 -2.66 -12.96
C SER A 387 -41.30 -3.08 -14.13
N GLU A 388 -41.81 -2.98 -15.34
CA GLU A 388 -41.02 -3.30 -16.59
C GLU A 388 -39.77 -2.39 -16.69
N GLU A 389 -39.84 -1.16 -16.17
CA GLU A 389 -38.72 -0.25 -16.11
C GLU A 389 -37.65 -0.75 -15.13
N ASP A 390 -38.05 -1.14 -13.92
CA ASP A 390 -37.14 -1.68 -12.90
C ASP A 390 -36.52 -3.01 -13.35
N LYS A 391 -37.27 -3.88 -14.05
CA LYS A 391 -36.72 -5.11 -14.63
C LYS A 391 -35.61 -4.82 -15.62
N LYS A 392 -35.77 -3.80 -16.47
CA LYS A 392 -34.71 -3.37 -17.42
C LYS A 392 -33.49 -2.85 -16.66
N VAL A 393 -33.70 -2.03 -15.63
CA VAL A 393 -32.60 -1.52 -14.79
C VAL A 393 -31.84 -2.66 -14.13
N VAL A 394 -32.53 -3.62 -13.50
CA VAL A 394 -31.91 -4.78 -12.86
C VAL A 394 -31.08 -5.62 -13.85
N ASN A 395 -31.67 -5.93 -15.01
CA ASN A 395 -31.00 -6.73 -16.02
C ASN A 395 -29.75 -6.02 -16.59
N ARG A 396 -29.82 -4.73 -16.81
CA ARG A 396 -28.67 -3.92 -17.26
C ARG A 396 -27.63 -3.80 -16.15
N ALA A 397 -28.04 -3.54 -14.90
CA ALA A 397 -27.16 -3.45 -13.75
C ALA A 397 -26.35 -4.74 -13.52
N ARG A 398 -26.96 -5.92 -13.72
CA ARG A 398 -26.24 -7.20 -13.65
C ARG A 398 -25.15 -7.31 -14.71
N ARG A 399 -25.40 -6.85 -15.93
CA ARG A 399 -24.39 -6.79 -16.99
C ARG A 399 -23.29 -5.82 -16.67
N VAL A 400 -23.64 -4.63 -16.18
CA VAL A 400 -22.65 -3.61 -15.72
C VAL A 400 -21.78 -4.18 -14.62
N ARG A 401 -22.37 -4.79 -13.59
CA ARG A 401 -21.64 -5.42 -12.50
C ARG A 401 -20.69 -6.52 -12.99
N ASN A 402 -21.16 -7.41 -13.83
CA ASN A 402 -20.35 -8.50 -14.38
C ASN A 402 -19.23 -7.97 -15.27
N PHE A 403 -19.47 -6.89 -16.01
CA PHE A 403 -18.47 -6.26 -16.87
C PHE A 403 -17.39 -5.52 -16.10
N LEU A 404 -17.60 -5.18 -14.82
CA LEU A 404 -16.54 -4.69 -13.94
C LEU A 404 -15.49 -5.76 -13.61
N SER A 405 -15.83 -7.06 -13.76
CA SER A 405 -14.85 -8.13 -13.64
C SER A 405 -13.82 -8.07 -14.78
N GLN A 406 -12.60 -8.49 -14.47
CA GLN A 406 -11.49 -8.47 -15.43
C GLN A 406 -10.51 -9.60 -15.13
N PRO A 407 -10.03 -10.34 -16.14
CA PRO A 407 -8.99 -11.32 -15.92
C PRO A 407 -7.64 -10.61 -15.71
N PHE A 408 -6.92 -11.03 -14.70
CA PHE A 408 -5.60 -10.50 -14.35
C PHE A 408 -4.47 -11.33 -14.93
N ASN A 409 -3.38 -10.68 -15.36
CA ASN A 409 -2.19 -11.35 -15.87
C ASN A 409 -1.56 -12.26 -14.80
N VAL A 410 -1.47 -11.77 -13.58
CA VAL A 410 -0.89 -12.52 -12.46
C VAL A 410 -1.77 -13.69 -12.00
N ALA A 411 -3.04 -13.71 -12.37
CA ALA A 411 -3.98 -14.80 -12.05
C ALA A 411 -4.14 -15.83 -13.18
N GLU A 412 -3.50 -15.66 -14.32
CA GLU A 412 -3.62 -16.55 -15.48
C GLU A 412 -3.27 -18.00 -15.14
N VAL A 413 -2.23 -18.21 -14.33
CA VAL A 413 -1.78 -19.55 -13.90
C VAL A 413 -2.87 -20.30 -13.13
N PHE A 414 -3.71 -19.58 -12.37
CA PHE A 414 -4.76 -20.19 -11.54
C PHE A 414 -6.10 -20.28 -12.27
N SER A 415 -6.42 -19.26 -13.07
CA SER A 415 -7.73 -19.13 -13.72
C SER A 415 -7.78 -19.81 -15.10
N GLY A 416 -6.62 -19.97 -15.74
CA GLY A 416 -6.53 -20.41 -17.14
C GLY A 416 -7.08 -19.39 -18.14
N ILE A 417 -7.37 -18.16 -17.70
CA ILE A 417 -7.89 -17.07 -18.54
C ILE A 417 -6.76 -16.07 -18.75
N PRO A 418 -6.38 -15.76 -20.02
CA PRO A 418 -5.37 -14.75 -20.31
C PRO A 418 -5.72 -13.40 -19.72
N GLY A 419 -4.77 -12.78 -19.01
CA GLY A 419 -4.94 -11.47 -18.41
C GLY A 419 -5.16 -10.37 -19.45
N LYS A 420 -5.79 -9.28 -19.03
CA LYS A 420 -6.15 -8.13 -19.88
C LYS A 420 -5.79 -6.83 -19.20
N TYR A 421 -4.97 -6.03 -19.84
CA TYR A 421 -4.86 -4.60 -19.60
C TYR A 421 -5.92 -3.89 -20.43
N VAL A 422 -6.75 -3.06 -19.83
CA VAL A 422 -7.81 -2.34 -20.55
C VAL A 422 -7.54 -0.84 -20.46
N PRO A 423 -7.22 -0.18 -21.59
CA PRO A 423 -7.04 1.26 -21.63
C PRO A 423 -8.28 2.00 -21.12
N LEU A 424 -8.08 3.14 -20.43
CA LEU A 424 -9.17 3.95 -19.87
C LEU A 424 -10.18 4.37 -20.94
N GLU A 425 -9.70 4.75 -22.12
CA GLU A 425 -10.58 5.15 -23.22
C GLU A 425 -11.53 4.02 -23.66
N ASP A 426 -11.02 2.79 -23.74
CA ASP A 426 -11.82 1.61 -24.06
C ASP A 426 -12.81 1.27 -22.94
N THR A 427 -12.40 1.46 -21.69
CA THR A 427 -13.27 1.31 -20.52
C THR A 427 -14.44 2.29 -20.59
N ILE A 428 -14.17 3.58 -20.77
CA ILE A 428 -15.21 4.62 -20.85
C ILE A 428 -16.15 4.34 -22.01
N ARG A 429 -15.62 4.05 -23.19
CA ARG A 429 -16.43 3.74 -24.40
C ARG A 429 -17.31 2.52 -24.17
N SER A 430 -16.79 1.47 -23.58
CA SER A 430 -17.51 0.22 -23.35
C SER A 430 -18.67 0.42 -22.38
N PHE A 431 -18.44 1.10 -21.25
CA PHE A 431 -19.49 1.36 -20.28
C PHE A 431 -20.53 2.37 -20.78
N GLU A 432 -20.14 3.39 -21.56
CA GLU A 432 -21.08 4.31 -22.20
C GLU A 432 -22.10 3.57 -23.05
N ARG A 433 -21.65 2.67 -23.91
CA ARG A 433 -22.51 1.85 -24.78
C ARG A 433 -23.38 0.86 -23.98
N LEU A 434 -22.80 0.28 -22.93
CA LEU A 434 -23.53 -0.63 -22.04
C LEU A 434 -24.66 0.09 -21.30
N LEU A 435 -24.39 1.29 -20.79
CA LEU A 435 -25.40 2.14 -20.15
C LEU A 435 -26.49 2.61 -21.12
N ALA A 436 -26.15 2.82 -22.40
CA ALA A 436 -27.12 3.15 -23.46
C ALA A 436 -28.07 1.99 -23.77
N GLY A 437 -27.79 0.77 -23.32
CA GLY A 437 -28.62 -0.41 -23.53
C GLY A 437 -28.40 -1.13 -24.86
N GLU A 438 -27.29 -0.84 -25.54
CA GLU A 438 -26.98 -1.49 -26.84
C GLU A 438 -26.83 -3.02 -26.75
N PHE A 439 -26.64 -3.55 -25.53
CA PHE A 439 -26.34 -4.97 -25.30
C PHE A 439 -27.32 -5.64 -24.34
N ASP A 440 -28.52 -5.07 -24.15
CA ASP A 440 -29.54 -5.61 -23.25
C ASP A 440 -30.05 -7.02 -23.67
N ASP A 441 -29.87 -7.40 -24.95
CA ASP A 441 -30.25 -8.71 -25.48
C ASP A 441 -29.18 -9.80 -25.24
N LEU A 442 -27.94 -9.43 -24.87
CA LEU A 442 -26.88 -10.41 -24.65
C LEU A 442 -26.99 -11.06 -23.27
N PRO A 443 -26.59 -12.34 -23.12
CA PRO A 443 -26.62 -13.02 -21.82
C PRO A 443 -25.62 -12.34 -20.83
N GLU A 444 -26.03 -12.18 -19.57
CA GLU A 444 -25.25 -11.49 -18.56
C GLU A 444 -23.87 -12.14 -18.30
N GLN A 445 -23.75 -13.47 -18.48
CA GLN A 445 -22.49 -14.19 -18.35
C GLN A 445 -21.45 -13.90 -19.42
N ALA A 446 -21.86 -13.36 -20.56
CA ALA A 446 -20.93 -12.92 -21.59
C ALA A 446 -20.04 -11.76 -21.13
N PHE A 447 -20.47 -11.00 -20.13
CA PHE A 447 -19.76 -9.84 -19.61
C PHE A 447 -18.74 -10.18 -18.50
N MET A 448 -18.70 -11.44 -18.04
CA MET A 448 -17.75 -11.88 -17.03
C MET A 448 -16.35 -12.09 -17.60
N PHE A 449 -15.32 -11.56 -16.93
CA PHE A 449 -13.91 -11.76 -17.25
C PHE A 449 -13.55 -11.47 -18.71
N VAL A 450 -13.97 -10.32 -19.19
CA VAL A 450 -13.62 -9.77 -20.52
C VAL A 450 -12.96 -8.40 -20.38
N GLY A 451 -12.16 -8.01 -21.34
CA GLY A 451 -11.53 -6.69 -21.38
C GLY A 451 -12.50 -5.62 -21.91
N THR A 452 -12.83 -5.67 -23.19
CA THR A 452 -13.67 -4.69 -23.87
C THR A 452 -15.08 -5.23 -24.17
N ILE A 453 -15.98 -4.33 -24.57
CA ILE A 453 -17.34 -4.70 -24.92
C ILE A 453 -17.39 -5.59 -26.16
N GLU A 454 -16.46 -5.43 -27.09
CA GLU A 454 -16.33 -6.26 -28.28
C GLU A 454 -15.97 -7.71 -27.92
N GLU A 455 -15.20 -7.92 -26.88
CA GLU A 455 -14.91 -9.26 -26.34
C GLU A 455 -16.16 -9.90 -25.73
N ALA A 456 -16.99 -9.13 -25.03
CA ALA A 456 -18.26 -9.60 -24.51
C ALA A 456 -19.20 -10.06 -25.67
N GLN A 457 -19.27 -9.29 -26.75
CA GLN A 457 -20.04 -9.67 -27.94
C GLN A 457 -19.53 -10.96 -28.57
N LYS A 458 -18.21 -11.12 -28.72
CA LYS A 458 -17.60 -12.36 -29.23
C LYS A 458 -17.90 -13.55 -28.34
N LYS A 459 -17.83 -13.35 -27.03
CA LYS A 459 -18.15 -14.38 -26.03
C LYS A 459 -19.62 -14.77 -26.08
N ALA A 460 -20.53 -13.81 -26.24
CA ALA A 460 -21.95 -14.08 -26.39
C ALA A 460 -22.27 -14.94 -27.66
N LYS A 461 -21.66 -14.61 -28.81
CA LYS A 461 -21.78 -15.42 -30.02
C LYS A 461 -21.29 -16.84 -29.83
N LYS A 462 -20.11 -17.00 -29.23
CA LYS A 462 -19.59 -18.34 -28.93
C LYS A 462 -20.48 -19.13 -27.97
N MET A 463 -21.15 -18.47 -27.01
CA MET A 463 -22.14 -19.12 -26.13
C MET A 463 -23.42 -19.54 -26.87
N ALA A 464 -23.82 -18.80 -27.92
CA ALA A 464 -24.95 -19.13 -28.77
C ALA A 464 -24.66 -20.26 -29.79
N GLY A 465 -23.39 -20.71 -29.88
CA GLY A 465 -23.00 -21.76 -30.83
C GLY A 465 -22.67 -21.27 -32.23
N GLU A 466 -22.44 -19.95 -32.37
CA GLU A 466 -22.04 -19.27 -33.62
C GLU A 466 -20.52 -19.06 -33.72
#